data_3fe27549a406975495664512cf4b589a
#
_entry.id   3fe27549a406975495664512cf4b589a
#
_cell.length_a   1.000
_cell.length_b   1.000
_cell.length_c   1.000
_cell.angle_alpha   90.00
_cell.angle_beta   90.00
_cell.angle_gamma   90.00
#
_symmetry.space_group_name_H-M   'P 1'
#
loop_
_entity.id
_entity.type
_entity.pdbx_description
1 polymer ?
#
loop_
_entity_poly.entity_id
_entity_poly.type
_entity_poly.pdbx_seq_one_letter_code
_entity_poly.pdbx_strand_id
1 'polypeptide(L)'
;MRKSIILFIALLASGVCFAQSDTVRMQGSIGEVIVEGSRHHSDLRHTPLTVSIIPQTKIESRHNSSLLPTIAQQVPGLFVTSRGVMGYGVSTGAAGTMSLRGIGGSPTTGLLLTIDGVPQYMGLMGHPIADVCHSMMAESVEVLRGAGSVLYGSNAMGGVINIVTHKMKEDGVEDKIELSYGSFNTLQSAITNRFKRGKFSSSAGATYNRTDGHRANMGFEQIGGNLNLGYEFSAHWNIAANAQITHFNASNPGSLTAPIIDNDSRITRFASTLLLKNSYERTSGAINLFFNKGRHRINDGYSPEEQPLNYRFNSHDEMMGASAYQRFSLFNGNNITVGADYFHFGGKAWNRFLDNQPDKITADKAMDEIAAYCNLRQTFLQLLTLDAGIRLDHHSHAGTEWIPQMGLSVALPREMQLKAMVSKGFRFPTIKEMYMFPPQNPDLKAESIMNYELSLSQRLLDGKIYYGVNIYYINGKDMIRTLPVDGRPMNINTGKVENWGVEAMLEWNISQSWSIESNYSYLNMRYPVVAAPKHKLFAGVNFTHKRLHIASGAQYIAGLITQTSPLTEEKGFILWDASAEYNFTQRLQLFARVDNILNTKYQINAGYPMPGTTFMGGLRFRF
;
A
#
# COMPACT_ATOMS: atom_id res chain seq x y z
N MET A 1 20.97 -21.45 -20.44
CA MET A 1 19.78 -20.56 -20.42
C MET A 1 18.84 -20.68 -21.64
N ARG A 2 19.23 -21.11 -22.83
CA ARG A 2 18.34 -21.26 -24.01
C ARG A 2 17.39 -22.49 -23.99
N LYS A 3 17.72 -23.56 -23.25
CA LYS A 3 16.89 -24.79 -23.22
C LYS A 3 15.75 -24.77 -22.18
N SER A 4 15.81 -23.91 -21.17
CA SER A 4 14.76 -23.79 -20.13
C SER A 4 13.57 -22.92 -20.56
N ILE A 5 13.77 -22.01 -21.52
CA ILE A 5 12.70 -21.15 -22.06
C ILE A 5 11.78 -21.93 -23.00
N ILE A 6 12.31 -22.94 -23.71
CA ILE A 6 11.52 -23.77 -24.66
C ILE A 6 10.59 -24.72 -23.92
N LEU A 7 10.95 -25.19 -22.71
CA LEU A 7 10.09 -26.07 -21.91
C LEU A 7 8.89 -25.32 -21.29
N PHE A 8 9.04 -24.01 -21.03
CA PHE A 8 7.95 -23.17 -20.51
C PHE A 8 6.91 -22.79 -21.59
N ILE A 9 7.35 -22.66 -22.84
CA ILE A 9 6.46 -22.38 -24.00
C ILE A 9 5.67 -23.64 -24.42
N ALA A 10 6.22 -24.85 -24.24
CA ALA A 10 5.57 -26.10 -24.60
C ALA A 10 4.43 -26.49 -23.63
N LEU A 11 4.43 -26.01 -22.39
CA LEU A 11 3.35 -26.25 -21.42
C LEU A 11 2.13 -25.33 -21.62
N LEU A 12 2.28 -24.25 -22.40
CA LEU A 12 1.20 -23.30 -22.72
C LEU A 12 0.35 -23.68 -23.94
N ALA A 13 0.75 -24.72 -24.70
CA ALA A 13 0.11 -25.07 -25.98
C ALA A 13 -1.01 -26.12 -25.91
N SER A 14 -1.39 -26.63 -24.73
CA SER A 14 -2.30 -27.79 -24.61
C SER A 14 -3.71 -27.50 -24.06
N GLY A 15 -4.17 -26.25 -24.07
CA GLY A 15 -5.47 -25.88 -23.51
C GLY A 15 -6.37 -25.08 -24.47
N VAL A 16 -6.79 -25.65 -25.60
CA VAL A 16 -7.92 -25.05 -26.36
C VAL A 16 -9.22 -25.64 -25.82
N CYS A 17 -9.83 -24.98 -24.85
CA CYS A 17 -11.21 -25.22 -24.47
C CYS A 17 -12.08 -24.00 -24.82
N PHE A 18 -13.23 -24.29 -25.41
CA PHE A 18 -14.23 -23.30 -25.80
C PHE A 18 -14.84 -22.66 -24.56
N ALA A 19 -14.58 -21.38 -24.33
CA ALA A 19 -15.26 -20.60 -23.31
C ALA A 19 -16.38 -19.79 -23.95
N GLN A 20 -17.58 -19.95 -23.42
CA GLN A 20 -18.75 -19.15 -23.73
C GLN A 20 -18.54 -17.69 -23.32
N SER A 21 -18.89 -16.77 -24.21
CA SER A 21 -18.68 -15.34 -24.00
C SER A 21 -19.79 -14.77 -23.11
N ASP A 22 -19.46 -14.48 -21.86
CA ASP A 22 -20.23 -13.52 -21.10
C ASP A 22 -19.66 -12.12 -21.34
N THR A 23 -20.50 -11.28 -21.92
CA THR A 23 -20.27 -9.84 -21.99
C THR A 23 -20.18 -9.31 -20.57
N VAL A 24 -18.97 -8.90 -20.13
CA VAL A 24 -18.75 -8.18 -18.89
C VAL A 24 -19.55 -6.87 -18.98
N ARG A 25 -20.80 -6.92 -18.54
CA ARG A 25 -21.56 -5.71 -18.23
C ARG A 25 -20.89 -5.08 -17.02
N MET A 26 -20.25 -3.93 -17.22
CA MET A 26 -19.94 -3.01 -16.14
C MET A 26 -21.26 -2.50 -15.53
N GLN A 27 -21.96 -3.34 -14.80
CA GLN A 27 -22.95 -2.94 -13.82
C GLN A 27 -22.23 -2.85 -12.48
N GLY A 28 -21.39 -1.82 -12.33
CA GLY A 28 -21.00 -1.33 -11.02
C GLY A 28 -22.23 -0.67 -10.39
N SER A 29 -23.21 -1.45 -9.92
CA SER A 29 -23.93 -0.97 -8.75
C SER A 29 -22.85 -0.79 -7.69
N ILE A 30 -22.80 0.40 -7.06
CA ILE A 30 -22.08 0.60 -5.82
C ILE A 30 -22.82 -0.27 -4.79
N GLY A 31 -22.68 -1.58 -4.95
CA GLY A 31 -23.28 -2.61 -4.12
C GLY A 31 -22.60 -2.64 -2.77
N GLU A 32 -23.13 -3.41 -1.89
CA GLU A 32 -22.51 -3.75 -0.61
C GLU A 32 -21.04 -4.07 -0.82
N VAL A 33 -20.15 -3.15 -0.42
CA VAL A 33 -18.72 -3.37 -0.51
C VAL A 33 -18.28 -4.02 0.78
N ILE A 34 -17.78 -5.23 0.68
CA ILE A 34 -17.29 -6.01 1.80
C ILE A 34 -15.81 -5.69 1.97
N VAL A 35 -15.42 -5.25 3.16
CA VAL A 35 -14.00 -5.00 3.51
C VAL A 35 -13.39 -6.32 3.97
N GLU A 36 -12.65 -6.99 3.11
CA GLU A 36 -12.01 -8.27 3.45
C GLU A 36 -10.85 -8.09 4.45
N GLY A 37 -10.13 -6.97 4.33
CA GLY A 37 -8.98 -6.65 5.17
C GLY A 37 -9.31 -6.27 6.61
N SER A 38 -10.56 -5.94 6.93
CA SER A 38 -10.94 -5.53 8.29
C SER A 38 -11.05 -6.69 9.30
N ARG A 39 -10.50 -7.88 8.98
CA ARG A 39 -10.74 -9.12 9.75
C ARG A 39 -12.24 -9.38 9.98
N HIS A 40 -13.08 -8.67 9.21
CA HIS A 40 -14.53 -8.70 9.21
C HIS A 40 -15.05 -8.54 7.79
N HIS A 41 -15.86 -9.47 7.33
CA HIS A 41 -16.80 -9.15 6.27
C HIS A 41 -17.85 -8.19 6.86
N SER A 42 -17.67 -6.92 6.68
CA SER A 42 -18.59 -5.91 7.21
C SER A 42 -19.08 -5.03 6.09
N ASP A 43 -20.38 -4.86 6.04
CA ASP A 43 -20.98 -3.77 5.28
C ASP A 43 -20.40 -2.44 5.78
N LEU A 44 -19.85 -1.64 4.86
CA LEU A 44 -19.33 -0.31 5.16
C LEU A 44 -20.34 0.58 5.90
N ARG A 45 -21.65 0.33 5.72
CA ARG A 45 -22.72 1.05 6.42
C ARG A 45 -22.67 0.88 7.92
N HIS A 46 -22.28 -0.29 8.40
CA HIS A 46 -22.22 -0.63 9.82
C HIS A 46 -20.82 -0.59 10.41
N THR A 47 -19.85 -0.05 9.65
CA THR A 47 -18.47 0.09 10.12
C THR A 47 -18.18 1.56 10.37
N PRO A 48 -17.87 1.99 11.61
CA PRO A 48 -17.58 3.40 11.89
C PRO A 48 -16.24 3.87 11.34
N LEU A 49 -15.42 2.95 10.82
CA LEU A 49 -14.14 3.26 10.18
C LEU A 49 -14.35 3.90 8.81
N THR A 50 -13.45 4.82 8.44
CA THR A 50 -13.41 5.46 7.12
C THR A 50 -12.51 4.65 6.18
N VAL A 51 -13.10 3.98 5.20
CA VAL A 51 -12.39 3.10 4.26
C VAL A 51 -12.58 3.58 2.83
N SER A 52 -11.50 3.61 2.06
CA SER A 52 -11.53 3.77 0.59
C SER A 52 -11.20 2.44 -0.07
N ILE A 53 -11.98 2.04 -1.09
CA ILE A 53 -11.79 0.80 -1.82
C ILE A 53 -11.53 1.12 -3.28
N ILE A 54 -10.45 0.56 -3.81
CA ILE A 54 -10.05 0.71 -5.21
C ILE A 54 -10.22 -0.65 -5.88
N PRO A 55 -11.25 -0.85 -6.73
CA PRO A 55 -11.51 -2.12 -7.38
C PRO A 55 -10.52 -2.40 -8.52
N GLN A 56 -10.44 -3.67 -8.94
CA GLN A 56 -9.58 -4.13 -10.02
C GLN A 56 -9.76 -3.31 -11.31
N THR A 57 -10.98 -2.95 -11.66
CA THR A 57 -11.26 -2.15 -12.87
C THR A 57 -10.54 -0.81 -12.88
N LYS A 58 -10.49 -0.11 -11.73
CA LYS A 58 -9.73 1.15 -11.58
C LYS A 58 -8.21 0.90 -11.60
N ILE A 59 -7.74 -0.21 -11.05
CA ILE A 59 -6.32 -0.59 -11.09
C ILE A 59 -5.88 -0.89 -12.52
N GLU A 60 -6.63 -1.71 -13.24
CA GLU A 60 -6.30 -2.15 -14.60
C GLU A 60 -6.38 -1.03 -15.65
N SER A 61 -7.32 -0.08 -15.50
CA SER A 61 -7.49 1.04 -16.46
C SER A 61 -6.34 2.05 -16.41
N ARG A 62 -5.51 2.03 -15.37
CA ARG A 62 -4.35 2.93 -15.25
C ARG A 62 -3.08 2.37 -15.89
N HIS A 63 -3.03 1.08 -16.21
CA HIS A 63 -1.86 0.43 -16.84
C HIS A 63 -0.52 0.72 -16.13
N ASN A 64 -0.55 0.82 -14.81
CA ASN A 64 0.65 0.97 -13.98
C ASN A 64 1.14 -0.40 -13.54
N SER A 65 2.45 -0.64 -13.57
CA SER A 65 3.06 -1.85 -12.98
C SER A 65 3.01 -1.85 -11.45
N SER A 66 3.01 -0.67 -10.83
CA SER A 66 2.86 -0.46 -9.38
C SER A 66 1.47 0.04 -9.02
N LEU A 67 0.94 -0.41 -7.88
CA LEU A 67 -0.33 0.06 -7.31
C LEU A 67 -0.26 1.48 -6.76
N LEU A 68 0.91 1.92 -6.30
CA LEU A 68 1.05 3.15 -5.51
C LEU A 68 0.59 4.43 -6.21
N PRO A 69 0.85 4.66 -7.53
CA PRO A 69 0.33 5.83 -8.21
C PRO A 69 -1.20 5.87 -8.22
N THR A 70 -1.84 4.73 -8.48
CA THR A 70 -3.31 4.60 -8.49
C THR A 70 -3.89 4.86 -7.10
N ILE A 71 -3.30 4.26 -6.06
CA ILE A 71 -3.73 4.47 -4.67
C ILE A 71 -3.59 5.95 -4.28
N ALA A 72 -2.45 6.57 -4.61
CA ALA A 72 -2.21 7.97 -4.30
C ALA A 72 -3.20 8.92 -4.98
N GLN A 73 -3.67 8.60 -6.19
CA GLN A 73 -4.71 9.39 -6.87
C GLN A 73 -6.09 9.20 -6.23
N GLN A 74 -6.47 7.96 -5.94
CA GLN A 74 -7.83 7.59 -5.56
C GLN A 74 -8.16 7.84 -4.08
N VAL A 75 -7.17 7.86 -3.19
CA VAL A 75 -7.38 7.99 -1.75
C VAL A 75 -7.13 9.41 -1.29
N PRO A 76 -8.16 10.13 -0.77
CA PRO A 76 -7.94 11.46 -0.19
C PRO A 76 -7.01 11.37 1.02
N GLY A 77 -6.15 12.38 1.19
CA GLY A 77 -5.20 12.45 2.31
C GLY A 77 -3.98 11.54 2.21
N LEU A 78 -3.95 10.58 1.27
CA LEU A 78 -2.78 9.75 1.02
C LEU A 78 -1.87 10.40 -0.02
N PHE A 79 -0.59 10.47 0.29
CA PHE A 79 0.45 10.91 -0.64
C PHE A 79 1.58 9.88 -0.68
N VAL A 80 2.15 9.67 -1.87
CA VAL A 80 3.27 8.76 -2.11
C VAL A 80 4.35 9.51 -2.87
N THR A 81 5.56 9.52 -2.36
CA THR A 81 6.68 10.15 -3.07
C THR A 81 7.13 9.30 -4.25
N SER A 82 7.52 9.95 -5.33
CA SER A 82 8.16 9.35 -6.48
C SER A 82 9.40 10.16 -6.86
N ARG A 83 10.33 9.56 -7.57
CA ARG A 83 11.50 10.25 -8.10
C ARG A 83 11.67 10.12 -9.61
N GLY A 84 10.79 9.37 -10.28
CA GLY A 84 10.88 9.12 -11.70
C GLY A 84 9.68 8.40 -12.27
N VAL A 85 9.83 7.88 -13.49
CA VAL A 85 8.77 7.16 -14.20
C VAL A 85 8.46 5.79 -13.62
N MET A 86 9.45 5.15 -12.97
CA MET A 86 9.32 3.80 -12.40
C MET A 86 10.35 3.58 -11.30
N GLY A 87 9.99 2.74 -10.31
CA GLY A 87 10.84 2.34 -9.21
C GLY A 87 10.97 3.39 -8.11
N TYR A 88 11.21 2.94 -6.90
CA TYR A 88 11.30 3.77 -5.71
C TYR A 88 12.69 3.68 -5.08
N GLY A 89 13.28 2.48 -5.03
CA GLY A 89 14.57 2.22 -4.42
C GLY A 89 14.56 2.32 -2.89
N VAL A 90 15.71 2.09 -2.26
CA VAL A 90 15.83 2.03 -0.78
C VAL A 90 17.08 2.72 -0.22
N SER A 91 17.93 3.30 -1.06
CA SER A 91 19.14 4.01 -0.63
C SER A 91 18.87 5.48 -0.30
N THR A 92 19.92 6.23 -0.03
CA THR A 92 19.84 7.70 0.16
C THR A 92 19.05 8.36 -0.97
N GLY A 93 18.08 9.22 -0.61
CA GLY A 93 17.18 9.85 -1.57
C GLY A 93 16.16 8.92 -2.22
N ALA A 94 15.90 7.73 -1.65
CA ALA A 94 14.83 6.84 -2.08
C ALA A 94 13.45 7.51 -2.05
N ALA A 95 12.55 6.99 -2.87
CA ALA A 95 11.16 7.40 -2.91
C ALA A 95 10.25 6.29 -2.34
N GLY A 96 8.94 6.37 -2.60
CA GLY A 96 7.98 5.39 -2.09
C GLY A 96 7.60 5.61 -0.64
N THR A 97 7.98 6.76 -0.08
CA THR A 97 7.47 7.20 1.22
C THR A 97 5.97 7.46 1.12
N MET A 98 5.20 6.84 1.99
CA MET A 98 3.76 6.98 2.08
C MET A 98 3.40 7.82 3.31
N SER A 99 2.49 8.76 3.13
CA SER A 99 1.94 9.58 4.21
C SER A 99 0.43 9.65 4.07
N LEU A 100 -0.28 9.39 5.15
CA LEU A 100 -1.73 9.54 5.24
C LEU A 100 -2.06 10.54 6.34
N ARG A 101 -2.68 11.68 5.99
CA ARG A 101 -3.02 12.77 6.93
C ARG A 101 -1.80 13.31 7.70
N GLY A 102 -0.61 13.27 7.08
CA GLY A 102 0.65 13.69 7.71
C GLY A 102 1.25 12.67 8.69
N ILE A 103 0.71 11.44 8.75
CA ILE A 103 1.28 10.30 9.46
C ILE A 103 1.93 9.37 8.44
N GLY A 104 3.11 8.83 8.76
CA GLY A 104 3.90 7.96 7.88
C GLY A 104 5.35 8.41 7.88
N GLY A 105 5.68 9.42 7.10
CA GLY A 105 7.02 10.00 7.11
C GLY A 105 8.04 9.30 6.21
N SER A 106 9.30 9.64 6.38
CA SER A 106 10.44 9.06 5.65
C SER A 106 11.49 8.54 6.64
N PRO A 107 11.64 7.21 6.77
CA PRO A 107 10.89 6.14 6.09
C PRO A 107 9.42 6.04 6.53
N THR A 108 8.62 5.28 5.78
CA THR A 108 7.21 5.06 6.11
C THR A 108 7.07 4.16 7.32
N THR A 109 6.93 4.76 8.48
CA THR A 109 6.58 4.10 9.75
C THR A 109 5.25 4.66 10.23
N GLY A 110 4.44 3.89 10.93
CA GLY A 110 3.12 4.35 11.38
C GLY A 110 2.01 4.32 10.32
N LEU A 111 2.28 3.82 9.11
CA LEU A 111 1.29 3.43 8.10
C LEU A 111 1.57 1.99 7.69
N LEU A 112 0.61 1.11 7.94
CA LEU A 112 0.78 -0.33 7.74
C LEU A 112 0.40 -0.72 6.31
N LEU A 113 1.31 -1.37 5.60
CA LEU A 113 1.04 -2.05 4.34
C LEU A 113 0.84 -3.54 4.61
N THR A 114 -0.27 -4.10 4.11
CA THR A 114 -0.58 -5.54 4.20
C THR A 114 -0.91 -6.12 2.84
N ILE A 115 -0.68 -7.42 2.67
CA ILE A 115 -1.20 -8.21 1.56
C ILE A 115 -2.04 -9.33 2.18
N ASP A 116 -3.32 -9.41 1.83
CA ASP A 116 -4.31 -10.30 2.44
C ASP A 116 -4.29 -10.23 3.99
N GLY A 117 -4.09 -9.02 4.55
CA GLY A 117 -4.02 -8.77 5.99
C GLY A 117 -2.68 -9.10 6.67
N VAL A 118 -1.66 -9.53 5.91
CA VAL A 118 -0.32 -9.86 6.44
C VAL A 118 0.62 -8.68 6.30
N PRO A 119 1.26 -8.22 7.39
CA PRO A 119 2.20 -7.09 7.36
C PRO A 119 3.37 -7.29 6.40
N GLN A 120 3.72 -6.22 5.67
CA GLN A 120 4.76 -6.20 4.63
C GLN A 120 5.91 -5.24 4.98
N TYR A 121 6.36 -5.21 6.22
CA TYR A 121 7.51 -4.39 6.60
C TYR A 121 8.78 -5.22 6.84
N MET A 122 9.92 -4.55 6.76
CA MET A 122 11.22 -5.16 7.03
C MET A 122 11.41 -5.35 8.53
N GLY A 123 11.75 -6.55 8.97
CA GLY A 123 11.98 -6.85 10.39
C GLY A 123 13.06 -6.00 11.06
N LEU A 124 14.07 -5.60 10.31
CA LEU A 124 15.18 -4.77 10.83
C LEU A 124 14.88 -3.27 10.78
N MET A 125 14.28 -2.80 9.67
CA MET A 125 14.09 -1.37 9.39
C MET A 125 12.70 -0.85 9.77
N GLY A 126 11.72 -1.73 9.96
CA GLY A 126 10.37 -1.42 10.42
C GLY A 126 9.48 -0.67 9.43
N HIS A 127 9.84 -0.60 8.13
CA HIS A 127 9.04 0.06 7.11
C HIS A 127 8.85 -0.84 5.87
N PRO A 128 7.80 -0.66 5.09
CA PRO A 128 7.58 -1.42 3.86
C PRO A 128 8.56 -1.00 2.75
N ILE A 129 8.75 -1.90 1.78
CA ILE A 129 9.41 -1.61 0.51
C ILE A 129 8.32 -1.31 -0.52
N ALA A 130 8.35 -0.11 -1.11
CA ALA A 130 7.35 0.34 -2.08
C ALA A 130 7.31 -0.50 -3.36
N ASP A 131 8.46 -1.01 -3.77
CA ASP A 131 8.64 -1.79 -5.00
C ASP A 131 7.99 -3.18 -4.98
N VAL A 132 7.42 -3.66 -3.86
CA VAL A 132 6.66 -4.92 -3.80
C VAL A 132 5.19 -4.79 -4.18
N CYS A 133 4.69 -3.57 -4.38
CA CYS A 133 3.28 -3.28 -4.65
C CYS A 133 2.92 -3.47 -6.14
N HIS A 134 2.95 -4.71 -6.63
CA HIS A 134 2.63 -5.02 -8.03
C HIS A 134 1.13 -4.96 -8.33
N SER A 135 0.74 -4.27 -9.41
CA SER A 135 -0.67 -4.16 -9.84
C SER A 135 -1.27 -5.50 -10.28
N MET A 136 -0.46 -6.39 -10.86
CA MET A 136 -0.94 -7.64 -11.44
C MET A 136 -1.59 -8.61 -10.46
N MET A 137 -1.24 -8.52 -9.16
CA MET A 137 -1.72 -9.46 -8.15
C MET A 137 -3.01 -9.00 -7.46
N ALA A 138 -3.39 -7.73 -7.62
CA ALA A 138 -4.47 -7.13 -6.83
C ALA A 138 -5.84 -7.31 -7.47
N GLU A 139 -6.81 -7.82 -6.72
CA GLU A 139 -8.24 -7.74 -6.99
C GLU A 139 -8.78 -6.37 -6.55
N SER A 140 -8.33 -5.90 -5.39
CA SER A 140 -8.68 -4.59 -4.87
C SER A 140 -7.60 -4.07 -3.91
N VAL A 141 -7.67 -2.78 -3.61
CA VAL A 141 -6.91 -2.19 -2.51
C VAL A 141 -7.88 -1.49 -1.57
N GLU A 142 -7.79 -1.83 -0.30
CA GLU A 142 -8.56 -1.25 0.78
C GLU A 142 -7.66 -0.33 1.60
N VAL A 143 -8.06 0.92 1.77
CA VAL A 143 -7.29 1.87 2.58
C VAL A 143 -8.14 2.35 3.74
N LEU A 144 -7.79 1.86 4.93
CA LEU A 144 -8.33 2.37 6.18
C LEU A 144 -7.63 3.69 6.51
N ARG A 145 -8.40 4.75 6.61
CA ARG A 145 -7.92 6.11 6.94
C ARG A 145 -8.14 6.39 8.43
N GLY A 146 -7.08 6.74 9.15
CA GLY A 146 -7.09 6.90 10.59
C GLY A 146 -6.59 5.64 11.33
N ALA A 147 -6.50 5.73 12.66
CA ALA A 147 -5.88 4.69 13.48
C ALA A 147 -6.64 3.36 13.43
N GLY A 148 -5.95 2.30 12.98
CA GLY A 148 -6.46 0.93 12.89
C GLY A 148 -5.81 -0.05 13.88
N SER A 149 -5.09 0.47 14.88
CA SER A 149 -4.18 -0.33 15.70
C SER A 149 -4.86 -1.39 16.57
N VAL A 150 -6.16 -1.27 16.89
CA VAL A 150 -6.87 -2.31 17.66
C VAL A 150 -6.87 -3.64 16.91
N LEU A 151 -7.14 -3.62 15.60
CA LEU A 151 -7.24 -4.84 14.79
C LEU A 151 -5.90 -5.25 14.14
N TYR A 152 -5.04 -4.27 13.85
CA TYR A 152 -3.83 -4.49 13.04
C TYR A 152 -2.52 -4.32 13.81
N GLY A 153 -2.57 -3.83 15.06
CA GLY A 153 -1.39 -3.68 15.91
C GLY A 153 -0.51 -2.48 15.55
N SER A 154 0.76 -2.64 15.85
CA SER A 154 1.81 -1.66 15.60
C SER A 154 1.88 -1.26 14.12
N ASN A 155 2.36 -0.03 13.84
CA ASN A 155 2.42 0.60 12.51
C ASN A 155 1.06 0.95 11.86
N ALA A 156 -0.08 0.49 12.37
CA ALA A 156 -1.41 0.94 11.91
C ALA A 156 -1.85 2.27 12.56
N MET A 157 -0.89 3.11 12.91
CA MET A 157 -1.09 4.36 13.65
C MET A 157 -1.86 5.39 12.82
N GLY A 158 -1.46 5.65 11.58
CA GLY A 158 -2.11 6.59 10.68
C GLY A 158 -3.11 5.95 9.73
N GLY A 159 -3.06 4.62 9.57
CA GLY A 159 -3.92 3.87 8.67
C GLY A 159 -3.34 2.55 8.22
N VAL A 160 -4.10 1.85 7.38
CA VAL A 160 -3.73 0.56 6.79
C VAL A 160 -4.01 0.58 5.29
N ILE A 161 -3.05 0.14 4.50
CA ILE A 161 -3.22 -0.14 3.08
C ILE A 161 -3.21 -1.67 2.93
N ASN A 162 -4.34 -2.27 2.61
CA ASN A 162 -4.45 -3.71 2.40
C ASN A 162 -4.62 -4.02 0.91
N ILE A 163 -3.70 -4.76 0.34
CA ILE A 163 -3.78 -5.28 -1.02
C ILE A 163 -4.47 -6.64 -0.93
N VAL A 164 -5.65 -6.76 -1.54
CA VAL A 164 -6.39 -8.02 -1.63
C VAL A 164 -5.99 -8.71 -2.92
N THR A 165 -5.51 -9.94 -2.81
CA THR A 165 -5.06 -10.71 -3.98
C THR A 165 -6.25 -11.35 -4.70
N HIS A 166 -6.11 -11.50 -6.02
CA HIS A 166 -7.18 -12.02 -6.87
C HIS A 166 -7.45 -13.52 -6.60
N LYS A 167 -8.74 -13.86 -6.49
CA LYS A 167 -9.24 -15.24 -6.35
C LYS A 167 -10.35 -15.51 -7.37
N MET A 168 -10.24 -16.60 -8.12
CA MET A 168 -11.32 -17.05 -9.00
C MET A 168 -12.51 -17.52 -8.17
N LYS A 169 -13.72 -17.01 -8.48
CA LYS A 169 -14.97 -17.37 -7.82
C LYS A 169 -15.68 -18.53 -8.53
N GLU A 170 -15.56 -18.58 -9.86
CA GLU A 170 -16.19 -19.57 -10.73
C GLU A 170 -15.16 -20.51 -11.36
N ASP A 171 -15.58 -21.72 -11.71
CA ASP A 171 -14.72 -22.69 -12.39
C ASP A 171 -14.32 -22.16 -13.78
N GLY A 172 -13.04 -22.27 -14.10
CA GLY A 172 -12.50 -21.81 -15.38
C GLY A 172 -11.01 -21.56 -15.35
N VAL A 173 -10.51 -21.04 -16.46
CA VAL A 173 -9.13 -20.58 -16.65
C VAL A 173 -9.17 -19.17 -17.22
N GLU A 174 -8.34 -18.30 -16.68
CA GLU A 174 -8.13 -16.94 -17.19
C GLU A 174 -6.62 -16.70 -17.33
N ASP A 175 -6.16 -16.55 -18.56
CA ASP A 175 -4.79 -16.20 -18.89
C ASP A 175 -4.72 -14.76 -19.42
N LYS A 176 -3.75 -13.98 -18.92
CA LYS A 176 -3.54 -12.61 -19.37
C LYS A 176 -2.06 -12.34 -19.57
N ILE A 177 -1.72 -11.77 -20.72
CA ILE A 177 -0.39 -11.20 -21.01
C ILE A 177 -0.56 -9.71 -21.26
N GLU A 178 0.26 -8.90 -20.62
CA GLU A 178 0.30 -7.45 -20.82
C GLU A 178 1.74 -7.04 -21.14
N LEU A 179 1.90 -6.23 -22.20
CA LEU A 179 3.19 -5.71 -22.63
C LEU A 179 3.03 -4.26 -23.01
N SER A 180 3.88 -3.38 -22.47
CA SER A 180 3.89 -1.96 -22.82
C SER A 180 5.31 -1.41 -22.90
N TYR A 181 5.48 -0.40 -23.74
CA TYR A 181 6.74 0.29 -23.96
C TYR A 181 6.50 1.79 -24.09
N GLY A 182 7.45 2.60 -23.61
CA GLY A 182 7.27 4.05 -23.60
C GLY A 182 8.53 4.85 -23.36
N SER A 183 8.32 6.10 -22.97
CA SER A 183 9.38 7.09 -22.74
C SER A 183 10.50 6.55 -21.85
N PHE A 184 11.73 7.01 -22.08
CA PHE A 184 12.93 6.63 -21.34
C PHE A 184 13.23 5.12 -21.37
N ASN A 185 12.97 4.48 -22.55
CA ASN A 185 13.17 3.03 -22.75
C ASN A 185 12.42 2.18 -21.68
N THR A 186 11.27 2.67 -21.23
CA THR A 186 10.48 2.00 -20.20
C THR A 186 9.72 0.83 -20.80
N LEU A 187 9.96 -0.38 -20.26
CA LEU A 187 9.27 -1.62 -20.60
C LEU A 187 8.54 -2.12 -19.37
N GLN A 188 7.26 -2.48 -19.54
CA GLN A 188 6.49 -3.20 -18.53
C GLN A 188 5.92 -4.46 -19.16
N SER A 189 6.05 -5.58 -18.47
CA SER A 189 5.46 -6.84 -18.89
C SER A 189 4.90 -7.61 -17.72
N ALA A 190 3.75 -8.25 -17.92
CA ALA A 190 3.12 -9.10 -16.94
C ALA A 190 2.46 -10.30 -17.62
N ILE A 191 2.55 -11.45 -16.99
CA ILE A 191 1.79 -12.65 -17.33
C ILE A 191 1.08 -13.13 -16.08
N THR A 192 -0.20 -13.46 -16.20
CA THR A 192 -0.99 -14.05 -15.11
C THR A 192 -1.80 -15.22 -15.62
N ASN A 193 -1.85 -16.26 -14.81
CA ASN A 193 -2.73 -17.42 -14.98
C ASN A 193 -3.62 -17.53 -13.75
N ARG A 194 -4.90 -17.75 -13.92
CA ARG A 194 -5.85 -18.00 -12.87
C ARG A 194 -6.68 -19.22 -13.23
N PHE A 195 -6.89 -20.06 -12.25
CA PHE A 195 -7.57 -21.33 -12.44
C PHE A 195 -8.45 -21.66 -11.25
N LYS A 196 -9.66 -22.17 -11.51
CA LYS A 196 -10.50 -22.83 -10.50
C LYS A 196 -11.18 -24.05 -11.10
N ARG A 197 -11.20 -25.13 -10.35
CA ARG A 197 -11.98 -26.32 -10.67
C ARG A 197 -12.47 -26.98 -9.38
N GLY A 198 -13.78 -26.94 -9.17
CA GLY A 198 -14.39 -27.45 -7.95
C GLY A 198 -13.82 -26.79 -6.69
N LYS A 199 -13.18 -27.57 -5.83
CA LYS A 199 -12.61 -27.10 -4.56
C LYS A 199 -11.24 -26.47 -4.66
N PHE A 200 -10.54 -26.61 -5.76
CA PHE A 200 -9.18 -26.11 -5.94
C PHE A 200 -9.17 -24.82 -6.77
N SER A 201 -8.40 -23.85 -6.31
CA SER A 201 -8.11 -22.62 -7.06
C SER A 201 -6.62 -22.30 -7.03
N SER A 202 -6.12 -21.66 -8.09
CA SER A 202 -4.77 -21.12 -8.13
C SER A 202 -4.74 -19.80 -8.90
N SER A 203 -3.78 -18.96 -8.53
CA SER A 203 -3.43 -17.75 -9.29
C SER A 203 -1.92 -17.59 -9.27
N ALA A 204 -1.31 -17.46 -10.43
CA ALA A 204 0.12 -17.27 -10.59
C ALA A 204 0.38 -16.06 -11.48
N GLY A 205 1.44 -15.30 -11.19
CA GLY A 205 1.83 -14.16 -12.01
C GLY A 205 3.32 -13.92 -12.00
N ALA A 206 3.83 -13.34 -13.09
CA ALA A 206 5.21 -12.87 -13.18
C ALA A 206 5.25 -11.53 -13.89
N THR A 207 6.19 -10.65 -13.48
CA THR A 207 6.44 -9.36 -14.14
C THR A 207 7.91 -9.17 -14.41
N TYR A 208 8.20 -8.43 -15.47
CA TYR A 208 9.50 -7.83 -15.73
C TYR A 208 9.30 -6.37 -16.13
N ASN A 209 9.94 -5.46 -15.41
CA ASN A 209 9.83 -4.02 -15.61
C ASN A 209 11.23 -3.41 -15.67
N ARG A 210 11.44 -2.43 -16.56
CA ARG A 210 12.69 -1.68 -16.61
C ARG A 210 12.47 -0.27 -17.14
N THR A 211 13.37 0.65 -16.78
CA THR A 211 13.48 2.00 -17.36
C THR A 211 14.93 2.49 -17.25
N ASP A 212 15.36 3.32 -18.18
CA ASP A 212 16.64 4.03 -18.06
C ASP A 212 16.51 5.26 -17.13
N GLY A 213 15.24 5.68 -16.81
CA GLY A 213 14.96 6.87 -16.03
C GLY A 213 15.04 8.16 -16.87
N HIS A 214 14.45 9.25 -16.36
CA HIS A 214 14.43 10.55 -17.05
C HIS A 214 15.69 11.40 -16.79
N ARG A 215 16.59 10.93 -15.95
CA ARG A 215 17.91 11.51 -15.65
C ARG A 215 18.99 10.44 -15.84
N ALA A 216 20.21 10.84 -16.18
CA ALA A 216 21.35 9.93 -16.22
C ALA A 216 21.55 9.24 -14.86
N ASN A 217 21.97 7.99 -14.87
CA ASN A 217 22.20 7.16 -13.68
C ASN A 217 20.96 6.98 -12.79
N MET A 218 19.77 6.87 -13.41
CA MET A 218 18.50 6.67 -12.75
C MET A 218 17.79 5.38 -13.18
N GLY A 219 18.56 4.40 -13.61
CA GLY A 219 18.05 3.13 -14.10
C GLY A 219 17.32 2.35 -13.00
N PHE A 220 16.29 1.62 -13.42
CA PHE A 220 15.54 0.69 -12.58
C PHE A 220 15.24 -0.58 -13.38
N GLU A 221 15.38 -1.73 -12.73
CA GLU A 221 15.02 -3.04 -13.27
C GLU A 221 14.40 -3.89 -12.17
N GLN A 222 13.31 -4.61 -12.49
CA GLN A 222 12.57 -5.39 -11.52
C GLN A 222 12.02 -6.68 -12.13
N ILE A 223 12.13 -7.76 -11.37
CA ILE A 223 11.43 -9.02 -11.60
C ILE A 223 10.53 -9.28 -10.39
N GLY A 224 9.27 -9.59 -10.64
CA GLY A 224 8.29 -9.95 -9.62
C GLY A 224 7.60 -11.27 -9.95
N GLY A 225 7.18 -12.00 -8.92
CA GLY A 225 6.39 -13.20 -9.06
C GLY A 225 5.47 -13.41 -7.86
N ASN A 226 4.29 -13.98 -8.09
CA ASN A 226 3.36 -14.39 -7.06
C ASN A 226 2.70 -15.72 -7.40
N LEU A 227 2.35 -16.47 -6.37
CA LEU A 227 1.59 -17.72 -6.44
C LEU A 227 0.60 -17.75 -5.29
N ASN A 228 -0.69 -17.97 -5.61
CA ASN A 228 -1.74 -18.22 -4.65
C ASN A 228 -2.36 -19.59 -4.95
N LEU A 229 -2.55 -20.38 -3.90
CA LEU A 229 -3.21 -21.68 -3.97
C LEU A 229 -4.34 -21.69 -2.95
N GLY A 230 -5.51 -22.17 -3.32
CA GLY A 230 -6.68 -22.28 -2.45
C GLY A 230 -7.32 -23.66 -2.54
N TYR A 231 -7.80 -24.16 -1.40
CA TYR A 231 -8.55 -25.41 -1.36
C TYR A 231 -9.70 -25.32 -0.35
N GLU A 232 -10.92 -25.61 -0.83
CA GLU A 232 -12.15 -25.63 -0.05
C GLU A 232 -12.37 -27.06 0.50
N PHE A 233 -11.97 -27.34 1.75
CA PHE A 233 -12.18 -28.66 2.37
C PHE A 233 -13.67 -29.00 2.48
N SER A 234 -14.48 -28.02 2.88
CA SER A 234 -15.91 -28.13 3.04
C SER A 234 -16.59 -26.78 2.76
N ALA A 235 -17.90 -26.71 2.86
CA ALA A 235 -18.65 -25.45 2.81
C ALA A 235 -18.24 -24.44 3.92
N HIS A 236 -17.58 -24.89 4.97
CA HIS A 236 -17.22 -24.08 6.13
C HIS A 236 -15.74 -23.83 6.30
N TRP A 237 -14.87 -24.61 5.66
CA TRP A 237 -13.43 -24.54 5.87
C TRP A 237 -12.67 -24.42 4.54
N ASN A 238 -11.78 -23.46 4.49
CA ASN A 238 -10.85 -23.33 3.38
C ASN A 238 -9.42 -23.04 3.87
N ILE A 239 -8.43 -23.46 3.08
CA ILE A 239 -7.02 -23.16 3.27
C ILE A 239 -6.51 -22.42 2.03
N ALA A 240 -5.65 -21.45 2.24
CA ALA A 240 -4.95 -20.77 1.17
C ALA A 240 -3.47 -20.64 1.51
N ALA A 241 -2.61 -20.79 0.51
CA ALA A 241 -1.19 -20.51 0.60
C ALA A 241 -0.83 -19.44 -0.41
N ASN A 242 -0.04 -18.46 0.01
CA ASN A 242 0.45 -17.38 -0.84
C ASN A 242 1.97 -17.33 -0.76
N ALA A 243 2.63 -17.09 -1.88
CA ALA A 243 4.05 -16.80 -1.94
C ALA A 243 4.29 -15.68 -2.96
N GLN A 244 5.15 -14.73 -2.63
CA GLN A 244 5.57 -13.68 -3.53
C GLN A 244 7.07 -13.43 -3.43
N ILE A 245 7.67 -13.04 -4.54
CA ILE A 245 9.07 -12.65 -4.62
C ILE A 245 9.19 -11.39 -5.48
N THR A 246 10.04 -10.47 -5.05
CA THR A 246 10.42 -9.30 -5.82
C THR A 246 11.92 -9.11 -5.74
N HIS A 247 12.56 -9.00 -6.88
CA HIS A 247 13.97 -8.60 -7.01
C HIS A 247 14.07 -7.34 -7.84
N PHE A 248 14.81 -6.34 -7.38
CA PHE A 248 15.04 -5.13 -8.17
C PHE A 248 16.44 -4.56 -7.96
N ASN A 249 16.90 -3.87 -9.02
CA ASN A 249 18.06 -3.02 -9.02
C ASN A 249 17.61 -1.58 -9.26
N ALA A 250 18.13 -0.63 -8.48
CA ALA A 250 17.78 0.77 -8.60
C ALA A 250 19.02 1.64 -8.41
N SER A 251 19.21 2.62 -9.30
CA SER A 251 20.26 3.63 -9.20
C SER A 251 19.65 4.99 -8.85
N ASN A 252 20.40 5.82 -8.13
CA ASN A 252 19.97 7.16 -7.75
C ASN A 252 21.09 8.18 -8.00
N PRO A 253 20.89 9.14 -8.93
CA PRO A 253 21.90 10.14 -9.24
C PRO A 253 21.99 11.27 -8.19
N GLY A 254 21.27 11.18 -7.09
CA GLY A 254 21.17 12.25 -6.09
C GLY A 254 20.32 13.43 -6.55
N SER A 255 20.28 14.49 -5.74
CA SER A 255 19.64 15.76 -6.10
C SER A 255 20.50 16.54 -7.11
N LEU A 256 19.94 17.60 -7.69
CA LEU A 256 20.73 18.49 -8.58
C LEU A 256 21.84 19.25 -7.83
N THR A 257 21.62 19.51 -6.55
CA THR A 257 22.58 20.25 -5.70
C THR A 257 23.51 19.36 -4.89
N ALA A 258 23.19 18.06 -4.79
CA ALA A 258 24.00 17.05 -4.15
C ALA A 258 23.98 15.76 -5.00
N PRO A 259 24.68 15.75 -6.15
CA PRO A 259 24.73 14.57 -7.01
C PRO A 259 25.46 13.43 -6.34
N ILE A 260 25.03 12.19 -6.66
CA ILE A 260 25.63 10.96 -6.16
C ILE A 260 26.17 10.18 -7.35
N ILE A 261 27.42 9.76 -7.26
CA ILE A 261 28.12 8.93 -8.25
C ILE A 261 28.08 7.48 -7.76
N ASP A 262 27.89 6.53 -8.69
CA ASP A 262 27.97 5.07 -8.47
C ASP A 262 27.01 4.55 -7.38
N ASN A 263 25.80 5.13 -7.27
CA ASN A 263 24.77 4.60 -6.37
C ASN A 263 24.06 3.41 -7.03
N ASP A 264 23.96 2.29 -6.29
CA ASP A 264 23.30 1.06 -6.73
C ASP A 264 22.69 0.30 -5.54
N SER A 265 21.43 -0.07 -5.66
CA SER A 265 20.70 -0.85 -4.68
C SER A 265 20.17 -2.13 -5.30
N ARG A 266 20.54 -3.29 -4.72
CA ARG A 266 20.07 -4.63 -5.16
C ARG A 266 19.30 -5.26 -4.01
N ILE A 267 18.02 -5.44 -4.22
CA ILE A 267 17.10 -5.85 -3.17
C ILE A 267 16.31 -7.08 -3.62
N THR A 268 16.18 -8.05 -2.73
CA THR A 268 15.28 -9.20 -2.90
C THR A 268 14.37 -9.27 -1.69
N ARG A 269 13.06 -9.33 -1.92
CA ARG A 269 12.02 -9.54 -0.91
C ARG A 269 11.27 -10.82 -1.23
N PHE A 270 11.03 -11.61 -0.21
CA PHE A 270 10.16 -12.80 -0.25
C PHE A 270 9.15 -12.71 0.87
N ALA A 271 7.90 -13.06 0.58
CA ALA A 271 6.86 -13.20 1.58
C ALA A 271 6.03 -14.44 1.28
N SER A 272 5.59 -15.14 2.33
CA SER A 272 4.70 -16.28 2.21
C SER A 272 3.70 -16.32 3.35
N THR A 273 2.52 -16.87 3.09
CA THR A 273 1.45 -17.02 4.07
C THR A 273 0.76 -18.36 3.92
N LEU A 274 0.27 -18.86 5.05
CA LEU A 274 -0.65 -19.99 5.11
C LEU A 274 -1.86 -19.57 5.93
N LEU A 275 -3.02 -19.54 5.32
CA LEU A 275 -4.27 -19.03 5.86
C LEU A 275 -5.29 -20.14 5.93
N LEU A 276 -5.77 -20.45 7.14
CA LEU A 276 -6.89 -21.34 7.39
C LEU A 276 -8.08 -20.50 7.84
N LYS A 277 -9.19 -20.54 7.09
CA LYS A 277 -10.43 -19.83 7.41
C LYS A 277 -11.55 -20.78 7.74
N ASN A 278 -12.40 -20.37 8.68
CA ASN A 278 -13.70 -20.98 8.90
C ASN A 278 -14.83 -19.96 8.72
N SER A 279 -16.01 -20.45 8.29
CA SER A 279 -17.21 -19.62 8.13
C SER A 279 -18.44 -20.47 8.37
N TYR A 280 -19.14 -20.18 9.46
CA TYR A 280 -20.43 -20.75 9.83
C TYR A 280 -21.46 -19.64 9.97
N GLU A 281 -22.71 -19.95 10.13
CA GLU A 281 -23.79 -18.99 10.23
C GLU A 281 -23.57 -17.92 11.32
N ARG A 282 -23.10 -18.34 12.50
CA ARG A 282 -22.94 -17.46 13.67
C ARG A 282 -21.48 -17.26 14.11
N THR A 283 -20.55 -17.90 13.45
CA THR A 283 -19.14 -17.75 13.81
C THR A 283 -18.24 -17.86 12.58
N SER A 284 -17.22 -17.03 12.52
CA SER A 284 -16.22 -17.08 11.45
C SER A 284 -14.87 -16.63 12.00
N GLY A 285 -13.79 -17.18 11.45
CA GLY A 285 -12.47 -16.81 11.91
C GLY A 285 -11.38 -17.25 10.96
N ALA A 286 -10.15 -16.92 11.34
CA ALA A 286 -8.97 -17.33 10.58
C ALA A 286 -7.75 -17.51 11.49
N ILE A 287 -6.87 -18.40 11.06
CA ILE A 287 -5.49 -18.51 11.54
C ILE A 287 -4.60 -18.23 10.34
N ASN A 288 -3.70 -17.30 10.50
CA ASN A 288 -2.75 -16.88 9.49
C ASN A 288 -1.32 -17.06 10.01
N LEU A 289 -0.53 -17.88 9.33
CA LEU A 289 0.90 -18.04 9.57
C LEU A 289 1.64 -17.36 8.43
N PHE A 290 2.70 -16.58 8.72
CA PHE A 290 3.43 -15.90 7.68
C PHE A 290 4.94 -15.87 7.93
N PHE A 291 5.69 -15.73 6.84
CA PHE A 291 7.13 -15.58 6.85
C PHE A 291 7.56 -14.61 5.75
N ASN A 292 8.27 -13.57 6.13
CA ASN A 292 8.84 -12.56 5.23
C ASN A 292 10.36 -12.54 5.39
N LYS A 293 11.08 -12.40 4.29
CA LYS A 293 12.54 -12.30 4.29
C LYS A 293 13.05 -11.29 3.28
N GLY A 294 14.06 -10.53 3.66
CA GLY A 294 14.72 -9.57 2.81
C GLY A 294 16.23 -9.76 2.74
N ARG A 295 16.80 -9.43 1.60
CA ARG A 295 18.24 -9.32 1.41
C ARG A 295 18.54 -8.04 0.64
N HIS A 296 19.41 -7.22 1.20
CA HIS A 296 19.78 -5.93 0.64
C HIS A 296 21.30 -5.87 0.45
N ARG A 297 21.70 -5.31 -0.68
CA ARG A 297 23.06 -4.91 -0.97
C ARG A 297 23.02 -3.52 -1.56
N ILE A 298 23.61 -2.57 -0.88
CA ILE A 298 23.54 -1.16 -1.24
C ILE A 298 24.95 -0.59 -1.37
N ASN A 299 25.19 0.07 -2.48
CA ASN A 299 26.27 1.01 -2.68
C ASN A 299 25.66 2.41 -2.56
N ASP A 300 25.90 3.12 -1.48
CA ASP A 300 25.33 4.47 -1.29
C ASP A 300 25.95 5.50 -2.25
N GLY A 301 27.03 5.11 -2.96
CA GLY A 301 27.75 6.02 -3.83
C GLY A 301 28.62 7.03 -3.07
N TYR A 302 29.00 8.09 -3.75
CA TYR A 302 29.84 9.15 -3.21
C TYR A 302 29.56 10.48 -3.91
N SER A 303 29.83 11.60 -3.24
CA SER A 303 29.74 12.94 -3.83
C SER A 303 30.92 13.15 -4.80
N PRO A 304 30.80 14.04 -5.82
CA PRO A 304 31.89 14.30 -6.78
C PRO A 304 33.25 14.69 -6.16
N GLU A 305 33.20 15.26 -4.95
CA GLU A 305 34.41 15.74 -4.22
C GLU A 305 34.93 14.71 -3.21
N GLU A 306 34.24 13.56 -3.07
CA GLU A 306 34.61 12.49 -2.15
C GLU A 306 35.25 11.31 -2.88
N GLN A 307 35.89 10.43 -2.14
CA GLN A 307 36.39 9.16 -2.66
C GLN A 307 35.29 8.09 -2.59
N PRO A 308 35.29 7.11 -3.51
CA PRO A 308 34.40 5.96 -3.41
C PRO A 308 34.50 5.27 -2.05
N LEU A 309 33.34 4.86 -1.50
CA LEU A 309 33.31 4.07 -0.28
C LEU A 309 34.00 2.72 -0.52
N ASN A 310 34.92 2.33 0.36
CA ASN A 310 35.61 1.04 0.30
C ASN A 310 34.78 -0.13 0.84
N TYR A 311 33.48 0.08 1.08
CA TYR A 311 32.54 -0.95 1.53
C TYR A 311 31.21 -0.88 0.80
N ARG A 312 30.42 -1.95 0.96
CA ARG A 312 29.01 -2.01 0.57
C ARG A 312 28.18 -2.36 1.78
N PHE A 313 27.08 -1.60 2.00
CA PHE A 313 26.12 -1.94 3.04
C PHE A 313 25.37 -3.21 2.63
N ASN A 314 25.30 -4.16 3.55
CA ASN A 314 24.52 -5.39 3.39
C ASN A 314 23.58 -5.55 4.57
N SER A 315 22.38 -6.09 4.31
CA SER A 315 21.52 -6.56 5.37
C SER A 315 20.70 -7.77 4.92
N HIS A 316 20.30 -8.56 5.89
CA HIS A 316 19.18 -9.46 5.76
C HIS A 316 18.24 -9.24 6.93
N ASP A 317 16.97 -9.31 6.67
CA ASP A 317 15.92 -9.21 7.67
C ASP A 317 14.92 -10.33 7.49
N GLU A 318 14.28 -10.68 8.58
CA GLU A 318 13.18 -11.64 8.57
C GLU A 318 12.10 -11.22 9.57
N MET A 319 10.89 -11.64 9.24
CA MET A 319 9.73 -11.48 10.09
C MET A 319 8.85 -12.71 9.91
N MET A 320 8.49 -13.36 11.00
CA MET A 320 7.54 -14.45 11.02
C MET A 320 6.48 -14.22 12.08
N GLY A 321 5.32 -14.79 11.91
CA GLY A 321 4.29 -14.64 12.92
C GLY A 321 3.08 -15.50 12.69
N ALA A 322 2.21 -15.44 13.69
CA ALA A 322 0.91 -16.05 13.71
C ALA A 322 -0.14 -15.02 14.15
N SER A 323 -1.23 -14.94 13.41
CA SER A 323 -2.41 -14.16 13.79
C SER A 323 -3.62 -15.08 13.79
N ALA A 324 -4.40 -15.04 14.86
CA ALA A 324 -5.62 -15.81 14.96
C ALA A 324 -6.76 -14.93 15.45
N TYR A 325 -7.93 -15.08 14.86
CA TYR A 325 -9.14 -14.44 15.37
C TYR A 325 -10.37 -15.31 15.17
N GLN A 326 -11.35 -15.11 16.05
CA GLN A 326 -12.67 -15.71 15.92
C GLN A 326 -13.73 -14.64 16.19
N ARG A 327 -14.71 -14.57 15.32
CA ARG A 327 -15.89 -13.73 15.41
C ARG A 327 -17.09 -14.57 15.81
N PHE A 328 -17.92 -14.02 16.68
CA PHE A 328 -19.17 -14.60 17.15
C PHE A 328 -20.32 -13.62 16.94
N SER A 329 -21.44 -14.11 16.43
CA SER A 329 -22.72 -13.40 16.35
C SER A 329 -23.70 -14.07 17.32
N LEU A 330 -23.74 -13.61 18.58
CA LEU A 330 -24.48 -14.29 19.64
C LEU A 330 -25.98 -14.06 19.52
N PHE A 331 -26.38 -12.85 19.11
CA PHE A 331 -27.77 -12.44 18.89
C PHE A 331 -27.84 -11.41 17.76
N ASN A 332 -29.04 -11.00 17.37
CA ASN A 332 -29.25 -10.13 16.21
C ASN A 332 -28.51 -8.78 16.36
N GLY A 333 -27.76 -8.42 15.33
CA GLY A 333 -26.96 -7.19 15.27
C GLY A 333 -25.67 -7.23 16.10
N ASN A 334 -25.41 -8.34 16.86
CA ASN A 334 -24.21 -8.48 17.67
C ASN A 334 -23.06 -9.12 16.88
N ASN A 335 -21.84 -8.59 17.07
CA ASN A 335 -20.62 -9.20 16.59
C ASN A 335 -19.50 -8.95 17.61
N ILE A 336 -18.95 -10.03 18.16
CA ILE A 336 -17.78 -9.99 19.03
C ILE A 336 -16.64 -10.64 18.28
N THR A 337 -15.52 -9.95 18.15
CA THR A 337 -14.28 -10.50 17.60
C THR A 337 -13.23 -10.53 18.68
N VAL A 338 -12.66 -11.69 18.90
CA VAL A 338 -11.48 -11.88 19.77
C VAL A 338 -10.32 -12.38 18.93
N GLY A 339 -9.12 -11.95 19.24
CA GLY A 339 -7.95 -12.40 18.51
C GLY A 339 -6.65 -12.21 19.27
N ALA A 340 -5.62 -12.86 18.76
CA ALA A 340 -4.26 -12.78 19.26
C ALA A 340 -3.27 -12.80 18.10
N ASP A 341 -2.16 -12.09 18.30
CA ASP A 341 -1.07 -12.00 17.34
C ASP A 341 0.26 -12.30 18.05
N TYR A 342 1.17 -12.96 17.34
CA TYR A 342 2.56 -13.12 17.72
C TYR A 342 3.45 -12.82 16.52
N PHE A 343 4.44 -11.96 16.71
CA PHE A 343 5.41 -11.60 15.68
C PHE A 343 6.82 -11.74 16.25
N HIS A 344 7.67 -12.42 15.49
CA HIS A 344 9.11 -12.43 15.68
C HIS A 344 9.75 -11.73 14.49
N PHE A 345 10.57 -10.74 14.72
CA PHE A 345 11.20 -9.97 13.66
C PHE A 345 12.62 -9.54 14.04
N GLY A 346 13.46 -9.45 13.04
CA GLY A 346 14.84 -9.08 13.27
C GLY A 346 15.68 -9.09 12.01
N GLY A 347 17.00 -9.15 12.22
CA GLY A 347 17.95 -9.24 11.14
C GLY A 347 19.34 -8.78 11.51
N LYS A 348 20.22 -8.84 10.51
CA LYS A 348 21.61 -8.43 10.60
C LYS A 348 21.95 -7.43 9.51
N ALA A 349 22.67 -6.38 9.89
CA ALA A 349 23.23 -5.38 8.98
C ALA A 349 24.75 -5.25 9.20
N TRP A 350 25.48 -5.10 8.11
CA TRP A 350 26.93 -4.97 8.16
C TRP A 350 27.49 -4.23 6.94
N ASN A 351 28.64 -3.61 7.11
CA ASN A 351 29.45 -3.09 6.01
C ASN A 351 30.46 -4.16 5.60
N ARG A 352 30.38 -4.59 4.34
CA ARG A 352 31.34 -5.50 3.71
C ARG A 352 32.40 -4.68 3.01
N PHE A 353 33.64 -4.79 3.46
CA PHE A 353 34.77 -4.08 2.86
C PHE A 353 35.22 -4.72 1.56
N LEU A 354 35.73 -3.89 0.64
CA LEU A 354 36.20 -4.30 -0.70
C LEU A 354 37.67 -4.73 -0.68
N ASP A 355 38.41 -4.36 0.33
CA ASP A 355 39.84 -4.60 0.55
C ASP A 355 40.13 -5.81 1.46
N ASN A 356 39.16 -6.73 1.59
CA ASN A 356 39.26 -7.93 2.43
C ASN A 356 39.39 -7.68 3.96
N GLN A 357 39.13 -6.48 4.45
CA GLN A 357 38.99 -6.27 5.88
C GLN A 357 37.75 -7.03 6.42
N PRO A 358 37.76 -7.42 7.71
CA PRO A 358 36.58 -8.07 8.33
C PRO A 358 35.32 -7.23 8.22
N ASP A 359 34.18 -7.86 7.98
CA ASP A 359 32.87 -7.22 7.94
C ASP A 359 32.61 -6.46 9.27
N LYS A 360 32.17 -5.21 9.17
CA LYS A 360 31.77 -4.41 10.32
C LYS A 360 30.27 -4.55 10.56
N ILE A 361 29.89 -5.28 11.61
CA ILE A 361 28.48 -5.44 11.99
C ILE A 361 27.97 -4.11 12.56
N THR A 362 26.83 -3.62 12.04
CA THR A 362 26.12 -2.43 12.51
C THR A 362 24.92 -2.78 13.40
N ALA A 363 24.25 -3.89 13.13
CA ALA A 363 23.21 -4.46 13.97
C ALA A 363 23.09 -5.97 13.75
N ASP A 364 22.77 -6.70 14.82
CA ASP A 364 22.40 -8.12 14.80
C ASP A 364 21.44 -8.33 15.96
N LYS A 365 20.13 -8.20 15.70
CA LYS A 365 19.07 -8.11 16.72
C LYS A 365 17.78 -8.78 16.24
N ALA A 366 17.07 -9.35 17.21
CA ALA A 366 15.70 -9.84 17.03
C ALA A 366 14.83 -9.42 18.21
N MET A 367 13.52 -9.34 17.98
CA MET A 367 12.52 -8.89 18.94
C MET A 367 11.22 -9.65 18.74
N ASP A 368 10.44 -9.69 19.81
CA ASP A 368 9.13 -10.33 19.82
C ASP A 368 8.04 -9.33 20.19
N GLU A 369 6.87 -9.51 19.58
CA GLU A 369 5.65 -8.78 19.87
C GLU A 369 4.52 -9.80 20.07
N ILE A 370 3.77 -9.69 21.16
CA ILE A 370 2.60 -10.50 21.45
C ILE A 370 1.43 -9.61 21.81
N ALA A 371 0.25 -9.92 21.25
CA ALA A 371 -0.93 -9.13 21.50
C ALA A 371 -2.19 -9.95 21.62
N ALA A 372 -3.16 -9.41 22.37
CA ALA A 372 -4.53 -9.92 22.42
C ALA A 372 -5.49 -8.75 22.27
N TYR A 373 -6.63 -8.97 21.59
CA TYR A 373 -7.63 -7.93 21.37
C TYR A 373 -9.05 -8.48 21.39
N CYS A 374 -9.96 -7.58 21.70
CA CYS A 374 -11.40 -7.81 21.62
C CYS A 374 -12.06 -6.59 20.97
N ASN A 375 -12.99 -6.83 20.04
CA ASN A 375 -13.84 -5.79 19.46
C ASN A 375 -15.30 -6.23 19.54
N LEU A 376 -16.13 -5.38 20.10
CA LEU A 376 -17.56 -5.55 20.21
C LEU A 376 -18.26 -4.58 19.26
N ARG A 377 -19.15 -5.10 18.42
CA ARG A 377 -20.05 -4.30 17.58
C ARG A 377 -21.47 -4.71 17.84
N GLN A 378 -22.32 -3.72 18.07
CA GLN A 378 -23.76 -3.93 18.23
C GLN A 378 -24.54 -2.97 17.35
N THR A 379 -25.37 -3.53 16.47
CA THR A 379 -26.31 -2.78 15.62
C THR A 379 -27.71 -2.91 16.19
N PHE A 380 -28.35 -1.78 16.45
CA PHE A 380 -29.72 -1.66 16.95
C PHE A 380 -30.65 -1.23 15.82
N LEU A 381 -31.74 -1.96 15.62
CA LEU A 381 -32.79 -1.66 14.63
C LEU A 381 -32.27 -1.38 13.21
N GLN A 382 -31.07 -1.88 12.84
CA GLN A 382 -30.37 -1.56 11.59
C GLN A 382 -30.10 -0.05 11.38
N LEU A 383 -30.29 0.75 12.42
CA LEU A 383 -30.16 2.21 12.40
C LEU A 383 -28.89 2.68 13.09
N LEU A 384 -28.62 2.18 14.28
CA LEU A 384 -27.54 2.62 15.15
C LEU A 384 -26.55 1.48 15.35
N THR A 385 -25.28 1.69 15.00
CA THR A 385 -24.20 0.75 15.30
C THR A 385 -23.22 1.38 16.28
N LEU A 386 -22.98 0.69 17.38
CA LEU A 386 -21.91 0.97 18.33
C LEU A 386 -20.77 -0.01 18.10
N ASP A 387 -19.54 0.47 18.14
CA ASP A 387 -18.32 -0.31 18.00
C ASP A 387 -17.36 0.09 19.12
N ALA A 388 -16.85 -0.88 19.87
CA ALA A 388 -15.86 -0.66 20.91
C ALA A 388 -14.80 -1.75 20.87
N GLY A 389 -13.55 -1.36 20.90
CA GLY A 389 -12.42 -2.26 20.82
C GLY A 389 -11.32 -1.93 21.80
N ILE A 390 -10.63 -2.96 22.24
CA ILE A 390 -9.43 -2.83 23.07
C ILE A 390 -8.38 -3.86 22.64
N ARG A 391 -7.13 -3.44 22.61
CA ARG A 391 -5.97 -4.29 22.36
C ARG A 391 -4.94 -4.05 23.45
N LEU A 392 -4.32 -5.12 23.91
CA LEU A 392 -3.11 -5.13 24.71
C LEU A 392 -1.99 -5.66 23.83
N ASP A 393 -0.92 -4.91 23.71
CA ASP A 393 0.24 -5.25 22.90
C ASP A 393 1.51 -5.15 23.73
N HIS A 394 2.35 -6.17 23.71
CA HIS A 394 3.59 -6.24 24.46
C HIS A 394 4.76 -6.51 23.52
N HIS A 395 5.74 -5.61 23.57
CA HIS A 395 6.99 -5.71 22.83
C HIS A 395 8.14 -6.02 23.77
N SER A 396 8.99 -6.98 23.42
CA SER A 396 10.07 -7.51 24.28
C SER A 396 11.05 -6.46 24.82
N HIS A 397 11.15 -5.28 24.18
CA HIS A 397 12.05 -4.19 24.60
C HIS A 397 11.31 -2.89 24.96
N ALA A 398 10.27 -2.52 24.22
CA ALA A 398 9.60 -1.23 24.37
C ALA A 398 8.40 -1.25 25.33
N GLY A 399 8.13 -2.40 25.96
CA GLY A 399 7.10 -2.53 26.99
C GLY A 399 5.70 -2.81 26.45
N THR A 400 4.68 -2.37 27.16
CA THR A 400 3.28 -2.71 26.93
C THR A 400 2.44 -1.49 26.64
N GLU A 401 1.56 -1.60 25.62
CA GLU A 401 0.64 -0.55 25.22
C GLU A 401 -0.83 -1.03 25.28
N TRP A 402 -1.71 -0.13 25.75
CA TRP A 402 -3.17 -0.30 25.73
C TRP A 402 -3.76 0.57 24.62
N ILE A 403 -4.54 -0.04 23.75
CA ILE A 403 -5.05 0.57 22.53
C ILE A 403 -6.59 0.50 22.52
N PRO A 404 -7.30 1.54 23.02
CA PRO A 404 -8.74 1.62 22.94
C PRO A 404 -9.22 2.23 21.63
N GLN A 405 -10.42 1.83 21.20
CA GLN A 405 -11.21 2.52 20.18
C GLN A 405 -12.70 2.52 20.54
N MET A 406 -13.42 3.53 20.06
CA MET A 406 -14.86 3.61 20.16
C MET A 406 -15.43 4.32 18.93
N GLY A 407 -16.48 3.76 18.35
CA GLY A 407 -17.11 4.27 17.15
C GLY A 407 -18.61 4.18 17.18
N LEU A 408 -19.23 5.09 16.45
CA LEU A 408 -20.66 5.21 16.25
C LEU A 408 -20.96 5.31 14.76
N SER A 409 -21.94 4.57 14.26
CA SER A 409 -22.50 4.76 12.92
C SER A 409 -24.02 4.84 12.99
N VAL A 410 -24.60 5.86 12.35
CA VAL A 410 -26.04 6.08 12.29
C VAL A 410 -26.45 6.05 10.82
N ALA A 411 -27.33 5.11 10.46
CA ALA A 411 -27.98 5.08 9.16
C ALA A 411 -29.19 6.02 9.20
N LEU A 412 -29.16 7.06 8.37
CA LEU A 412 -30.20 8.07 8.28
C LEU A 412 -31.06 7.83 7.02
N PRO A 413 -32.26 8.43 6.91
CA PRO A 413 -33.08 8.33 5.70
C PRO A 413 -32.34 8.72 4.42
N ARG A 414 -32.79 8.19 3.27
CA ARG A 414 -32.21 8.46 1.94
C ARG A 414 -30.74 8.01 1.82
N GLU A 415 -30.41 6.87 2.37
CA GLU A 415 -29.06 6.27 2.34
C GLU A 415 -27.95 7.19 2.85
N MET A 416 -28.30 8.11 3.76
CA MET A 416 -27.33 8.96 4.44
C MET A 416 -26.74 8.23 5.64
N GLN A 417 -25.45 8.41 5.89
CA GLN A 417 -24.74 7.84 7.03
C GLN A 417 -23.94 8.91 7.75
N LEU A 418 -24.07 8.92 9.07
CA LEU A 418 -23.21 9.71 9.96
C LEU A 418 -22.36 8.75 10.79
N LYS A 419 -21.06 8.98 10.84
CA LYS A 419 -20.11 8.17 11.61
C LYS A 419 -19.24 9.07 12.48
N ALA A 420 -18.96 8.61 13.69
CA ALA A 420 -18.00 9.22 14.59
C ALA A 420 -17.04 8.14 15.12
N MET A 421 -15.77 8.47 15.27
CA MET A 421 -14.74 7.54 15.73
C MET A 421 -13.72 8.24 16.61
N VAL A 422 -13.36 7.59 17.70
CA VAL A 422 -12.19 7.93 18.52
C VAL A 422 -11.33 6.67 18.62
N SER A 423 -10.06 6.77 18.25
CA SER A 423 -9.16 5.62 18.26
C SER A 423 -7.74 6.01 18.64
N LYS A 424 -7.09 5.17 19.44
CA LYS A 424 -5.66 5.27 19.69
C LYS A 424 -4.91 4.50 18.60
N GLY A 425 -3.94 5.16 17.98
CA GLY A 425 -2.93 4.54 17.12
C GLY A 425 -1.58 4.54 17.81
N PHE A 426 -0.76 3.53 17.51
CA PHE A 426 0.58 3.44 18.09
C PHE A 426 1.54 2.72 17.13
N ARG A 427 2.84 2.88 17.39
CA ARG A 427 3.88 2.01 16.87
C ARG A 427 5.01 1.83 17.86
N PHE A 428 5.62 0.66 17.87
CA PHE A 428 6.85 0.43 18.58
C PHE A 428 8.07 0.98 17.80
N PRO A 429 9.16 1.35 18.50
CA PRO A 429 10.40 1.75 17.83
C PRO A 429 11.00 0.58 17.05
N THR A 430 11.64 0.89 15.94
CA THR A 430 12.28 -0.11 15.08
C THR A 430 13.68 -0.47 15.60
N ILE A 431 14.19 -1.64 15.20
CA ILE A 431 15.57 -2.04 15.49
C ILE A 431 16.57 -1.01 14.94
N LYS A 432 16.28 -0.46 13.75
CA LYS A 432 17.07 0.61 13.15
C LYS A 432 17.16 1.84 14.06
N GLU A 433 16.04 2.30 14.61
CA GLU A 433 15.97 3.48 15.45
C GLU A 433 16.72 3.29 16.78
N MET A 434 16.67 2.08 17.34
CA MET A 434 17.31 1.76 18.63
C MET A 434 18.79 1.42 18.52
N TYR A 435 19.23 0.72 17.46
CA TYR A 435 20.52 0.03 17.48
C TYR A 435 21.42 0.27 16.26
N MET A 436 20.91 0.71 15.09
CA MET A 436 21.74 0.70 13.88
C MET A 436 22.75 1.84 13.78
N PHE A 437 22.44 2.98 14.36
CA PHE A 437 23.27 4.18 14.24
C PHE A 437 23.66 4.72 15.62
N PRO A 438 24.97 4.95 15.88
CA PRO A 438 25.42 5.53 17.13
C PRO A 438 25.16 7.06 17.17
N PRO A 439 24.82 7.61 18.34
CA PRO A 439 24.60 6.90 19.59
C PRO A 439 23.30 6.10 19.58
N GLN A 440 23.37 4.84 20.00
CA GLN A 440 22.22 3.96 20.12
C GLN A 440 21.33 4.42 21.29
N ASN A 441 20.02 4.21 21.15
CA ASN A 441 19.06 4.45 22.23
C ASN A 441 18.09 3.26 22.36
N PRO A 442 18.44 2.24 23.16
CA PRO A 442 17.57 1.11 23.40
C PRO A 442 16.35 1.43 24.27
N ASP A 443 16.33 2.59 24.95
CA ASP A 443 15.27 3.02 25.88
C ASP A 443 14.12 3.76 25.17
N LEU A 444 14.08 3.74 23.83
CA LEU A 444 12.98 4.29 23.07
C LEU A 444 11.66 3.62 23.42
N LYS A 445 10.61 4.44 23.57
CA LYS A 445 9.24 4.03 23.88
C LYS A 445 8.36 4.07 22.63
N ALA A 446 7.19 3.44 22.72
CA ALA A 446 6.18 3.52 21.67
C ALA A 446 5.75 4.96 21.39
N GLU A 447 5.55 5.28 20.12
CA GLU A 447 4.82 6.48 19.68
C GLU A 447 3.33 6.26 19.78
N SER A 448 2.56 7.28 20.10
CA SER A 448 1.09 7.16 20.11
C SER A 448 0.39 8.42 19.64
N ILE A 449 -0.77 8.21 19.02
CA ILE A 449 -1.69 9.27 18.61
C ILE A 449 -3.11 8.96 19.09
N MET A 450 -3.89 10.00 19.32
CA MET A 450 -5.35 9.93 19.38
C MET A 450 -5.92 10.52 18.11
N ASN A 451 -6.81 9.78 17.47
CA ASN A 451 -7.48 10.17 16.24
C ASN A 451 -8.98 10.33 16.52
N TYR A 452 -9.53 11.47 16.13
CA TYR A 452 -10.95 11.83 16.25
C TYR A 452 -11.50 12.09 14.86
N GLU A 453 -12.58 11.44 14.49
CA GLU A 453 -13.18 11.55 13.16
C GLU A 453 -14.69 11.75 13.24
N LEU A 454 -15.21 12.55 12.32
CA LEU A 454 -16.61 12.69 12.02
C LEU A 454 -16.80 12.64 10.51
N SER A 455 -17.63 11.73 10.02
CA SER A 455 -17.88 11.59 8.60
C SER A 455 -19.37 11.53 8.27
N LEU A 456 -19.73 12.14 7.15
CA LEU A 456 -21.04 12.09 6.54
C LEU A 456 -20.88 11.55 5.12
N SER A 457 -21.72 10.60 4.73
CA SER A 457 -21.79 10.11 3.36
C SER A 457 -23.23 9.84 2.95
N GLN A 458 -23.52 9.92 1.65
CA GLN A 458 -24.85 9.66 1.12
C GLN A 458 -24.77 9.14 -0.31
N ARG A 459 -25.73 8.25 -0.65
CA ARG A 459 -26.04 7.84 -2.02
C ARG A 459 -27.34 8.49 -2.48
N LEU A 460 -27.34 9.01 -3.70
CA LEU A 460 -28.48 9.70 -4.31
C LEU A 460 -28.77 9.10 -5.69
N LEU A 461 -29.99 9.33 -6.19
CA LEU A 461 -30.43 8.92 -7.52
C LEU A 461 -30.21 7.40 -7.78
N ASP A 462 -30.71 6.57 -6.86
CA ASP A 462 -30.58 5.11 -6.92
C ASP A 462 -29.11 4.64 -7.06
N GLY A 463 -28.22 5.29 -6.27
CA GLY A 463 -26.81 4.95 -6.22
C GLY A 463 -25.96 5.54 -7.36
N LYS A 464 -26.51 6.36 -8.26
CA LYS A 464 -25.73 7.00 -9.32
C LYS A 464 -24.75 8.04 -8.80
N ILE A 465 -25.06 8.69 -7.70
CA ILE A 465 -24.18 9.67 -7.04
C ILE A 465 -23.84 9.13 -5.64
N TYR A 466 -22.55 9.10 -5.35
CA TYR A 466 -22.03 8.91 -4.01
C TYR A 466 -21.18 10.11 -3.63
N TYR A 467 -21.41 10.69 -2.47
CA TYR A 467 -20.50 11.68 -1.90
C TYR A 467 -20.22 11.37 -0.42
N GLY A 468 -19.07 11.80 0.03
CA GLY A 468 -18.65 11.68 1.42
C GLY A 468 -17.78 12.86 1.83
N VAL A 469 -17.94 13.29 3.09
CA VAL A 469 -17.10 14.30 3.73
C VAL A 469 -16.64 13.75 5.06
N ASN A 470 -15.35 13.89 5.36
CA ASN A 470 -14.75 13.48 6.61
C ASN A 470 -13.95 14.64 7.20
N ILE A 471 -14.11 14.89 8.49
CA ILE A 471 -13.33 15.85 9.27
C ILE A 471 -12.59 15.06 10.33
N TYR A 472 -11.31 15.34 10.51
CA TYR A 472 -10.49 14.64 11.48
C TYR A 472 -9.57 15.59 12.25
N TYR A 473 -9.22 15.14 13.47
CA TYR A 473 -8.20 15.74 14.31
C TYR A 473 -7.31 14.65 14.91
N ILE A 474 -6.00 14.81 14.76
CA ILE A 474 -4.99 13.87 15.24
C ILE A 474 -4.06 14.61 16.20
N ASN A 475 -3.92 14.06 17.40
CA ASN A 475 -2.99 14.56 18.42
C ASN A 475 -2.07 13.41 18.85
N GLY A 476 -0.76 13.63 18.80
CA GLY A 476 0.25 12.61 19.13
C GLY A 476 1.38 13.17 19.97
N LYS A 477 1.97 12.30 20.76
CA LYS A 477 3.12 12.57 21.62
C LYS A 477 4.14 11.45 21.51
N ASP A 478 5.31 11.71 22.12
CA ASP A 478 6.39 10.75 22.19
C ASP A 478 6.90 10.28 20.80
N MET A 479 6.69 11.13 19.76
CA MET A 479 7.16 10.82 18.42
C MET A 479 8.70 10.76 18.41
N ILE A 480 9.26 9.73 17.82
CA ILE A 480 10.71 9.54 17.72
C ILE A 480 11.28 10.56 16.72
N ARG A 481 12.25 11.33 17.18
CA ARG A 481 12.97 12.31 16.36
C ARG A 481 14.46 12.20 16.60
N THR A 482 15.24 12.39 15.55
CA THR A 482 16.68 12.50 15.63
C THR A 482 17.03 13.96 15.98
N LEU A 483 17.55 14.19 17.16
CA LEU A 483 18.00 15.50 17.63
C LEU A 483 19.43 15.42 18.16
N PRO A 484 20.20 16.52 18.17
CA PRO A 484 21.53 16.54 18.76
C PRO A 484 21.42 16.40 20.30
N VAL A 485 22.06 15.37 20.83
CA VAL A 485 22.28 15.13 22.26
C VAL A 485 23.78 15.06 22.45
N ASP A 486 24.34 15.95 23.29
CA ASP A 486 25.78 16.10 23.49
C ASP A 486 26.57 16.25 22.16
N GLY A 487 25.98 17.01 21.21
CA GLY A 487 26.57 17.27 19.90
C GLY A 487 26.49 16.12 18.89
N ARG A 488 25.83 14.99 19.21
CA ARG A 488 25.66 13.84 18.34
C ARG A 488 24.16 13.60 18.02
N PRO A 489 23.79 13.26 16.77
CA PRO A 489 22.40 12.98 16.43
C PRO A 489 21.95 11.68 17.09
N MET A 490 20.94 11.74 17.98
CA MET A 490 20.36 10.60 18.68
C MET A 490 18.84 10.58 18.53
N ASN A 491 18.26 9.40 18.40
CA ASN A 491 16.81 9.19 18.38
C ASN A 491 16.24 9.30 19.81
N ILE A 492 15.26 10.16 20.00
CA ILE A 492 14.58 10.38 21.29
C ILE A 492 13.09 10.60 21.13
N ASN A 493 12.29 10.23 22.15
CA ASN A 493 10.83 10.40 22.17
C ASN A 493 10.44 11.81 22.63
N THR A 494 10.54 12.81 21.79
CA THR A 494 10.24 14.21 22.11
C THR A 494 9.31 14.88 21.09
N GLY A 495 9.05 14.22 19.97
CA GLY A 495 8.23 14.75 18.90
C GLY A 495 6.75 14.82 19.27
N LYS A 496 6.03 15.68 18.57
CA LYS A 496 4.58 15.85 18.67
C LYS A 496 3.95 15.84 17.29
N VAL A 497 2.70 15.45 17.22
CA VAL A 497 1.83 15.57 16.05
C VAL A 497 0.58 16.31 16.48
N GLU A 498 0.17 17.31 15.72
CA GLU A 498 -1.12 17.99 15.87
C GLU A 498 -1.60 18.39 14.47
N ASN A 499 -2.42 17.52 13.91
CA ASN A 499 -2.93 17.64 12.55
C ASN A 499 -4.45 17.69 12.56
N TRP A 500 -5.04 18.51 11.69
CA TRP A 500 -6.46 18.44 11.41
C TRP A 500 -6.69 18.62 9.91
N GLY A 501 -7.82 18.13 9.44
CA GLY A 501 -8.13 18.25 8.03
C GLY A 501 -9.54 17.87 7.66
N VAL A 502 -9.83 18.10 6.39
CA VAL A 502 -11.10 17.78 5.75
C VAL A 502 -10.82 16.97 4.51
N GLU A 503 -11.56 15.90 4.30
CA GLU A 503 -11.54 15.08 3.12
C GLU A 503 -12.93 15.04 2.50
N ALA A 504 -13.01 15.14 1.19
CA ALA A 504 -14.26 15.01 0.44
C ALA A 504 -14.06 14.06 -0.75
N MET A 505 -15.10 13.33 -1.11
CA MET A 505 -15.13 12.46 -2.28
C MET A 505 -16.46 12.53 -2.99
N LEU A 506 -16.43 12.38 -4.31
CA LEU A 506 -17.59 12.36 -5.19
C LEU A 506 -17.39 11.30 -6.27
N GLU A 507 -18.37 10.43 -6.45
CA GLU A 507 -18.49 9.54 -7.61
C GLU A 507 -19.87 9.77 -8.23
N TRP A 508 -19.91 10.03 -9.53
CA TRP A 508 -21.13 10.29 -10.26
C TRP A 508 -21.18 9.53 -11.58
N ASN A 509 -22.03 8.54 -11.67
CA ASN A 509 -22.39 7.82 -12.90
C ASN A 509 -23.47 8.61 -13.65
N ILE A 510 -23.05 9.55 -14.52
CA ILE A 510 -23.95 10.44 -15.25
C ILE A 510 -24.84 9.62 -16.20
N SER A 511 -24.23 8.64 -16.87
CA SER A 511 -24.91 7.73 -17.79
C SER A 511 -24.21 6.38 -17.83
N GLN A 512 -24.67 5.46 -18.66
CA GLN A 512 -23.97 4.19 -18.92
C GLN A 512 -22.59 4.37 -19.56
N SER A 513 -22.34 5.53 -20.19
CA SER A 513 -21.08 5.83 -20.89
C SER A 513 -20.17 6.78 -20.13
N TRP A 514 -20.70 7.62 -19.26
CA TRP A 514 -19.95 8.69 -18.60
C TRP A 514 -19.98 8.58 -17.08
N SER A 515 -18.83 8.60 -16.47
CA SER A 515 -18.69 8.77 -15.02
C SER A 515 -17.65 9.81 -14.66
N ILE A 516 -17.88 10.48 -13.54
CA ILE A 516 -16.95 11.45 -12.93
C ILE A 516 -16.57 10.95 -11.55
N GLU A 517 -15.32 11.12 -11.19
CA GLU A 517 -14.81 10.88 -9.86
C GLU A 517 -13.97 12.06 -9.39
N SER A 518 -14.07 12.39 -8.11
CA SER A 518 -13.24 13.44 -7.52
C SER A 518 -12.97 13.15 -6.05
N ASN A 519 -11.79 13.50 -5.60
CA ASN A 519 -11.48 13.54 -4.19
C ASN A 519 -10.62 14.75 -3.86
N TYR A 520 -10.83 15.28 -2.68
CA TYR A 520 -10.11 16.42 -2.15
C TYR A 520 -9.67 16.15 -0.72
N SER A 521 -8.50 16.59 -0.35
CA SER A 521 -8.03 16.63 1.02
C SER A 521 -7.36 17.96 1.34
N TYR A 522 -7.71 18.50 2.49
CA TYR A 522 -7.04 19.60 3.16
C TYR A 522 -6.38 19.08 4.43
N LEU A 523 -5.11 19.42 4.64
CA LEU A 523 -4.32 19.04 5.82
C LEU A 523 -3.65 20.27 6.40
N ASN A 524 -3.87 20.51 7.68
CA ASN A 524 -3.12 21.49 8.46
C ASN A 524 -2.26 20.76 9.49
N MET A 525 -0.96 21.02 9.50
CA MET A 525 0.02 20.43 10.41
C MET A 525 0.66 21.54 11.25
N ARG A 526 0.58 21.41 12.58
CA ARG A 526 1.33 22.29 13.49
C ARG A 526 2.83 21.99 13.45
N TYR A 527 3.19 20.73 13.22
CA TYR A 527 4.57 20.25 13.09
C TYR A 527 4.76 19.67 11.68
N PRO A 528 5.28 20.46 10.73
CA PRO A 528 5.38 20.04 9.34
C PRO A 528 6.27 18.81 9.15
N VAL A 529 5.85 17.92 8.27
CA VAL A 529 6.61 16.75 7.80
C VAL A 529 6.68 16.73 6.28
N VAL A 530 7.70 16.07 5.73
CA VAL A 530 7.81 15.88 4.28
C VAL A 530 6.74 14.93 3.75
N ALA A 531 6.49 14.97 2.44
CA ALA A 531 5.56 14.08 1.75
C ALA A 531 4.10 14.19 2.23
N ALA A 532 3.69 15.36 2.70
CA ALA A 532 2.32 15.61 3.18
C ALA A 532 1.83 16.97 2.65
N PRO A 533 1.15 17.00 1.48
CA PRO A 533 0.67 18.23 0.90
C PRO A 533 -0.48 18.83 1.70
N LYS A 534 -0.55 20.16 1.78
CA LYS A 534 -1.64 20.89 2.41
C LYS A 534 -2.95 20.74 1.65
N HIS A 535 -2.89 20.78 0.33
CA HIS A 535 -4.03 20.57 -0.55
C HIS A 535 -3.71 19.50 -1.58
N LYS A 536 -4.62 18.56 -1.74
CA LYS A 536 -4.58 17.55 -2.79
C LYS A 536 -5.99 17.38 -3.34
N LEU A 537 -6.15 17.64 -4.64
CA LEU A 537 -7.38 17.42 -5.39
C LEU A 537 -7.10 16.46 -6.54
N PHE A 538 -7.93 15.47 -6.72
CA PHE A 538 -8.02 14.69 -7.95
C PHE A 538 -9.41 14.84 -8.54
N ALA A 539 -9.50 15.03 -9.86
CA ALA A 539 -10.73 15.02 -10.62
C ALA A 539 -10.51 14.21 -11.89
N GLY A 540 -11.33 13.21 -12.10
CA GLY A 540 -11.27 12.29 -13.24
C GLY A 540 -12.61 12.13 -13.94
N VAL A 541 -12.54 11.91 -15.25
CA VAL A 541 -13.68 11.56 -16.10
C VAL A 541 -13.37 10.27 -16.84
N ASN A 542 -14.35 9.36 -16.89
CA ASN A 542 -14.27 8.12 -17.64
C ASN A 542 -15.38 8.10 -18.68
N PHE A 543 -15.02 7.69 -19.88
CA PHE A 543 -15.92 7.48 -20.99
C PHE A 543 -15.81 6.05 -21.51
N THR A 544 -16.92 5.33 -21.58
CA THR A 544 -16.97 3.97 -22.13
C THR A 544 -18.06 3.88 -23.18
N HIS A 545 -17.68 3.54 -24.39
CA HIS A 545 -18.62 3.30 -25.47
C HIS A 545 -18.21 2.07 -26.30
N LYS A 546 -19.02 1.02 -26.28
CA LYS A 546 -18.74 -0.25 -26.98
C LYS A 546 -17.35 -0.80 -26.62
N ARG A 547 -16.39 -0.68 -27.55
CA ARG A 547 -15.02 -1.21 -27.45
C ARG A 547 -14.00 -0.19 -26.98
N LEU A 548 -14.40 1.08 -26.86
CA LEU A 548 -13.52 2.18 -26.49
C LEU A 548 -13.75 2.57 -25.03
N HIS A 549 -12.67 2.64 -24.26
CA HIS A 549 -12.64 3.23 -22.94
C HIS A 549 -11.58 4.34 -22.89
N ILE A 550 -11.95 5.50 -22.39
CA ILE A 550 -11.06 6.66 -22.20
C ILE A 550 -11.18 7.10 -20.74
N ALA A 551 -10.04 7.27 -20.09
CA ALA A 551 -9.96 7.85 -18.77
C ALA A 551 -9.03 9.06 -18.81
N SER A 552 -9.44 10.15 -18.20
CA SER A 552 -8.63 11.37 -18.06
C SER A 552 -8.78 11.92 -16.66
N GLY A 553 -7.69 12.35 -16.05
CA GLY A 553 -7.71 12.84 -14.69
C GLY A 553 -6.65 13.89 -14.43
N ALA A 554 -6.99 14.90 -13.65
CA ALA A 554 -6.08 15.94 -13.21
C ALA A 554 -5.88 15.90 -11.70
N GLN A 555 -4.63 16.04 -11.27
CA GLN A 555 -4.26 16.22 -9.87
C GLN A 555 -3.75 17.64 -9.64
N TYR A 556 -4.29 18.33 -8.63
CA TYR A 556 -3.73 19.55 -8.07
C TYR A 556 -3.12 19.25 -6.71
N ILE A 557 -1.86 19.57 -6.53
CA ILE A 557 -1.10 19.40 -5.29
C ILE A 557 -0.50 20.74 -4.91
N ALA A 558 -0.72 21.19 -3.68
CA ALA A 558 -0.16 22.47 -3.20
C ALA A 558 0.20 22.39 -1.72
N GLY A 559 1.16 23.21 -1.33
CA GLY A 559 1.67 23.25 0.02
C GLY A 559 2.40 21.96 0.40
N LEU A 560 3.13 21.35 -0.54
CA LEU A 560 3.91 20.15 -0.30
C LEU A 560 5.26 20.52 0.32
N ILE A 561 5.49 20.03 1.54
CA ILE A 561 6.80 20.16 2.19
C ILE A 561 7.76 19.18 1.54
N THR A 562 8.77 19.70 0.86
CA THR A 562 9.80 18.91 0.15
C THR A 562 11.08 18.76 0.96
N GLN A 563 11.28 19.61 1.97
CA GLN A 563 12.40 19.57 2.92
C GLN A 563 12.01 20.28 4.22
N THR A 564 12.45 19.77 5.36
CA THR A 564 12.12 20.35 6.68
C THR A 564 13.22 21.24 7.26
N SER A 565 14.47 21.16 6.77
CA SER A 565 15.59 21.97 7.24
C SER A 565 16.58 22.26 6.09
N PRO A 566 16.64 23.50 5.56
CA PRO A 566 15.65 24.57 5.74
C PRO A 566 14.26 24.17 5.26
N LEU A 567 13.22 24.75 5.84
CA LEU A 567 11.84 24.46 5.42
C LEU A 567 11.63 24.91 3.97
N THR A 568 11.31 23.96 3.10
CA THR A 568 11.05 24.21 1.68
C THR A 568 9.68 23.64 1.32
N GLU A 569 8.84 24.49 0.70
CA GLU A 569 7.49 24.17 0.31
C GLU A 569 7.33 24.36 -1.21
N GLU A 570 6.78 23.36 -1.90
CA GLU A 570 6.30 23.46 -3.27
C GLU A 570 4.94 24.16 -3.26
N LYS A 571 4.84 25.33 -3.89
CA LYS A 571 3.65 26.20 -3.83
C LYS A 571 2.42 25.53 -4.44
N GLY A 572 2.59 24.85 -5.56
CA GLY A 572 1.54 24.07 -6.18
C GLY A 572 1.80 23.76 -7.65
N PHE A 573 1.27 22.63 -8.09
CA PHE A 573 1.35 22.17 -9.47
C PHE A 573 0.12 21.34 -9.86
N ILE A 574 -0.13 21.24 -11.17
CA ILE A 574 -1.18 20.42 -11.76
C ILE A 574 -0.52 19.35 -12.63
N LEU A 575 -0.93 18.10 -12.45
CA LEU A 575 -0.59 16.98 -13.30
C LEU A 575 -1.87 16.51 -13.99
N TRP A 576 -1.84 16.43 -15.30
CA TRP A 576 -2.96 15.94 -16.09
C TRP A 576 -2.53 14.74 -16.88
N ASP A 577 -3.25 13.62 -16.68
CA ASP A 577 -2.98 12.33 -17.29
C ASP A 577 -4.20 11.88 -18.11
N ALA A 578 -3.96 11.10 -19.16
CA ALA A 578 -5.02 10.47 -19.94
C ALA A 578 -4.60 9.09 -20.42
N SER A 579 -5.57 8.17 -20.51
CA SER A 579 -5.41 6.85 -21.11
C SER A 579 -6.57 6.52 -22.03
N ALA A 580 -6.31 5.72 -23.04
CA ALA A 580 -7.32 5.18 -23.95
C ALA A 580 -7.07 3.71 -24.16
N GLU A 581 -8.12 2.93 -24.12
CA GLU A 581 -8.14 1.48 -24.37
C GLU A 581 -9.12 1.15 -25.49
N TYR A 582 -8.72 0.30 -26.40
CA TYR A 582 -9.57 -0.19 -27.47
C TYR A 582 -9.54 -1.73 -27.53
N ASN A 583 -10.70 -2.34 -27.30
CA ASN A 583 -10.89 -3.79 -27.43
C ASN A 583 -11.00 -4.15 -28.91
N PHE A 584 -9.86 -4.44 -29.56
CA PHE A 584 -9.80 -4.79 -30.98
C PHE A 584 -10.58 -6.09 -31.25
N THR A 585 -10.39 -7.09 -30.36
CA THR A 585 -11.21 -8.31 -30.28
C THR A 585 -11.62 -8.55 -28.84
N GLN A 586 -12.35 -9.63 -28.56
CA GLN A 586 -12.62 -10.06 -27.18
C GLN A 586 -11.35 -10.46 -26.42
N ARG A 587 -10.28 -10.83 -27.14
CA ARG A 587 -9.01 -11.30 -26.59
C ARG A 587 -7.89 -10.27 -26.64
N LEU A 588 -7.93 -9.33 -27.58
CA LEU A 588 -6.88 -8.34 -27.81
C LEU A 588 -7.39 -6.94 -27.51
N GLN A 589 -6.75 -6.28 -26.55
CA GLN A 589 -6.93 -4.88 -26.20
C GLN A 589 -5.62 -4.13 -26.50
N LEU A 590 -5.74 -2.97 -27.13
CA LEU A 590 -4.66 -2.01 -27.30
C LEU A 590 -4.89 -0.86 -26.34
N PHE A 591 -3.82 -0.29 -25.78
CA PHE A 591 -3.92 0.87 -24.94
C PHE A 591 -2.78 1.86 -25.14
N ALA A 592 -3.06 3.10 -24.82
CA ALA A 592 -2.06 4.17 -24.77
C ALA A 592 -2.31 5.03 -23.54
N ARG A 593 -1.24 5.58 -22.95
CA ARG A 593 -1.28 6.47 -21.81
C ARG A 593 -0.31 7.63 -22.01
N VAL A 594 -0.72 8.80 -21.57
CA VAL A 594 0.10 10.00 -21.50
C VAL A 594 0.01 10.54 -20.08
N ASP A 595 1.14 10.69 -19.43
CA ASP A 595 1.22 11.28 -18.09
C ASP A 595 1.81 12.69 -18.19
N ASN A 596 1.38 13.60 -17.31
CA ASN A 596 1.80 14.99 -17.27
C ASN A 596 1.66 15.71 -18.62
N ILE A 597 0.44 15.70 -19.19
CA ILE A 597 0.12 16.29 -20.52
C ILE A 597 0.54 17.76 -20.60
N LEU A 598 0.43 18.50 -19.50
CA LEU A 598 0.78 19.92 -19.42
C LEU A 598 2.30 20.17 -19.40
N ASN A 599 3.11 19.12 -19.36
CA ASN A 599 4.57 19.21 -19.21
C ASN A 599 4.98 20.07 -18.00
N THR A 600 4.22 19.96 -16.91
CA THR A 600 4.45 20.71 -15.68
C THR A 600 5.80 20.32 -15.08
N LYS A 601 6.61 21.31 -14.74
CA LYS A 601 7.85 21.12 -14.00
C LYS A 601 7.55 21.16 -12.51
N TYR A 602 7.92 20.12 -11.79
CA TYR A 602 7.65 20.00 -10.36
C TYR A 602 8.70 19.13 -9.65
N GLN A 603 8.70 19.21 -8.34
CA GLN A 603 9.54 18.40 -7.45
C GLN A 603 8.67 17.84 -6.32
N ILE A 604 8.97 16.61 -5.90
CA ILE A 604 8.36 16.00 -4.73
C ILE A 604 9.33 16.01 -3.54
N ASN A 605 10.60 15.84 -3.82
CA ASN A 605 11.71 16.02 -2.88
C ASN A 605 12.58 17.18 -3.40
N ALA A 606 13.08 18.01 -2.49
CA ALA A 606 13.92 19.15 -2.86
C ALA A 606 15.13 18.73 -3.69
N GLY A 607 15.34 19.38 -4.84
CA GLY A 607 16.43 19.06 -5.74
C GLY A 607 16.23 17.83 -6.65
N TYR A 608 15.07 17.16 -6.59
CA TYR A 608 14.75 16.03 -7.47
C TYR A 608 13.66 16.42 -8.48
N PRO A 609 14.03 16.96 -9.66
CA PRO A 609 13.05 17.30 -10.70
C PRO A 609 12.38 16.02 -11.19
N MET A 610 11.06 16.09 -11.35
CA MET A 610 10.24 15.01 -11.86
C MET A 610 10.16 15.04 -13.40
N PRO A 611 9.82 13.90 -14.05
CA PRO A 611 9.72 13.86 -15.51
C PRO A 611 8.63 14.80 -16.02
N GLY A 612 8.86 15.39 -17.20
CA GLY A 612 7.85 16.08 -17.98
C GLY A 612 6.82 15.12 -18.58
N THR A 613 6.26 15.44 -19.74
CA THR A 613 5.31 14.59 -20.44
C THR A 613 5.94 13.25 -20.81
N THR A 614 5.26 12.15 -20.45
CA THR A 614 5.66 10.78 -20.80
C THR A 614 4.57 10.03 -21.54
N PHE A 615 4.96 9.10 -22.40
CA PHE A 615 4.06 8.29 -23.21
C PHE A 615 4.32 6.81 -22.95
N MET A 616 3.24 6.01 -22.92
CA MET A 616 3.28 4.57 -22.84
C MET A 616 2.24 3.99 -23.81
N GLY A 617 2.61 2.99 -24.59
CA GLY A 617 1.68 2.23 -25.43
C GLY A 617 1.84 0.74 -25.20
N GLY A 618 0.77 -0.01 -25.32
CA GLY A 618 0.84 -1.44 -25.04
C GLY A 618 -0.34 -2.24 -25.55
N LEU A 619 -0.24 -3.52 -25.30
CA LEU A 619 -1.27 -4.51 -25.64
C LEU A 619 -1.54 -5.43 -24.44
N ARG A 620 -2.79 -5.87 -24.35
CA ARG A 620 -3.25 -6.88 -23.39
C ARG A 620 -3.93 -8.00 -24.17
N PHE A 621 -3.51 -9.21 -23.91
CA PHE A 621 -4.06 -10.40 -24.51
C PHE A 621 -4.67 -11.30 -23.43
N ARG A 622 -5.93 -11.76 -23.64
CA ARG A 622 -6.68 -12.64 -22.74
C ARG A 622 -7.11 -13.90 -23.47
N PHE A 623 -7.00 -15.08 -22.87
CA PHE A 623 -7.44 -16.37 -23.43
C PHE A 623 -8.01 -17.29 -22.37
#